data_6319b01728dd6e8a5b82e48b853fa0e6
#
_entry.id   6319b01728dd6e8a5b82e48b853fa0e6
#
_cell.length_a   1.000
_cell.length_b   1.000
_cell.length_c   1.000
_cell.angle_alpha   90.00
_cell.angle_beta   90.00
_cell.angle_gamma   90.00
#
_symmetry.space_group_name_H-M   'P 1'
#
loop_
_entity.id
_entity.type
_entity.pdbx_description
1 polymer ?
#
loop_
_entity_poly.entity_id
_entity_poly.type
_entity_poly.pdbx_seq_one_letter_code
_entity_poly.pdbx_strand_id
1 'polypeptide(L)'
;MKRTLVLTALALCACNPRPGLDSSTPSLDTLGKGLPKGFLWGTATAAHQIEGGNDNDWTEWEMGTFPDGTPHIVGATPSGQACDSWNRFDEDLAAMQQLGATTYRFSVEWSRLEPTEGAWDAAAMARYRDWTVRLRAAGIEPMVTLHHFTLPKWVAAKKGFETTDTQAAFEAFARRVGDELKDTVDFWCPFNEINVYAAQGYLGGIWPPGVKDDTTLQVTVMANMLKAHAKATAALREVDTVDADGDGKATVITTAHHVRIFQPASHSVLDTAVAGLTDDVANEAIPRALKTGHIYFAVPNPVVDEHVDGLAGSIDVLSLNYYTRDIVRGDLGSAALSQSYFKSGRPKNDLGWDRYPDGLYLMLKRFSSYGWPLYVSENGTADADDAFRSEYLAQHVAAIERAVKEGADVRGYYHWSLMDNFEWAEGYTASFGLFRVDFGGTFARTARPSANDFRTIGANIPR
;
A
#
# COMPACT_ATOMS: atom_id res chain seq x y z
N MET A 1 -0.37 -7.95 -42.67
CA MET A 1 0.64 -6.89 -42.58
C MET A 1 1.58 -7.25 -41.45
N LYS A 2 2.86 -7.49 -41.76
CA LYS A 2 3.88 -7.89 -40.76
C LYS A 2 4.19 -6.67 -39.90
N ARG A 3 3.90 -6.73 -38.58
CA ARG A 3 4.29 -5.69 -37.61
C ARG A 3 5.75 -5.91 -37.25
N THR A 4 6.59 -5.00 -37.69
CA THR A 4 8.00 -4.96 -37.29
C THR A 4 8.07 -4.31 -35.90
N LEU A 5 8.33 -5.12 -34.88
CA LEU A 5 8.61 -4.65 -33.53
C LEU A 5 10.02 -4.02 -33.55
N VAL A 6 10.12 -2.71 -33.38
CA VAL A 6 11.40 -2.04 -33.14
C VAL A 6 11.69 -2.16 -31.63
N LEU A 7 12.43 -3.19 -31.25
CA LEU A 7 13.03 -3.32 -29.94
C LEU A 7 14.24 -2.38 -29.87
N THR A 8 14.05 -1.19 -29.31
CA THR A 8 15.17 -0.36 -28.87
C THR A 8 15.68 -0.98 -27.58
N ALA A 9 16.77 -1.71 -27.65
CA ALA A 9 17.40 -2.32 -26.48
C ALA A 9 17.99 -1.24 -25.59
N LEU A 10 17.28 -0.82 -24.54
CA LEU A 10 17.88 -0.19 -23.39
C LEU A 10 18.63 -1.30 -22.62
N ALA A 11 19.96 -1.26 -22.73
CA ALA A 11 20.84 -2.05 -21.88
C ALA A 11 20.82 -1.48 -20.47
N LEU A 12 19.75 -1.75 -19.72
CA LEU A 12 19.75 -1.61 -18.28
C LEU A 12 20.54 -2.79 -17.72
N CYS A 13 21.65 -2.49 -17.06
CA CYS A 13 22.39 -3.47 -16.25
C CYS A 13 21.41 -4.14 -15.28
N ALA A 14 20.98 -5.34 -15.63
CA ALA A 14 20.34 -6.23 -14.65
C ALA A 14 21.41 -6.54 -13.59
N CYS A 15 21.41 -5.80 -12.50
CA CYS A 15 22.17 -6.16 -11.32
C CYS A 15 21.60 -7.49 -10.81
N ASN A 16 22.24 -8.59 -11.21
CA ASN A 16 22.03 -9.88 -10.58
C ASN A 16 22.29 -9.70 -9.08
N PRO A 17 21.32 -9.83 -8.20
CA PRO A 17 21.59 -9.78 -6.77
C PRO A 17 22.54 -10.92 -6.44
N ARG A 18 23.72 -10.60 -5.92
CA ARG A 18 24.65 -11.61 -5.42
C ARG A 18 23.92 -12.43 -4.35
N PRO A 19 24.01 -13.76 -4.34
CA PRO A 19 23.46 -14.57 -3.27
C PRO A 19 24.20 -14.24 -1.97
N GLY A 20 23.46 -13.96 -0.92
CA GLY A 20 23.99 -13.97 0.44
C GLY A 20 23.85 -12.68 1.24
N LEU A 21 22.65 -12.40 1.74
CA LEU A 21 22.58 -12.02 3.15
C LEU A 21 22.68 -13.31 3.96
N ASP A 22 23.46 -13.24 5.05
CA ASP A 22 23.61 -14.33 6.02
C ASP A 22 22.20 -14.87 6.36
N SER A 23 22.00 -16.17 6.20
CA SER A 23 20.70 -16.82 6.46
C SER A 23 20.40 -16.95 7.96
N SER A 24 21.23 -16.39 8.83
CA SER A 24 21.00 -16.33 10.26
C SER A 24 19.92 -15.29 10.58
N THR A 25 18.92 -15.66 11.36
CA THR A 25 17.93 -14.71 11.87
C THR A 25 18.64 -13.78 12.86
N PRO A 26 18.61 -12.44 12.64
CA PRO A 26 19.23 -11.49 13.57
C PRO A 26 18.60 -11.59 14.96
N SER A 27 19.41 -11.31 16.02
CA SER A 27 18.87 -11.27 17.38
C SER A 27 17.95 -10.08 17.58
N LEU A 28 16.75 -10.33 18.07
CA LEU A 28 15.74 -9.30 18.37
C LEU A 28 16.28 -8.24 19.36
N ASP A 29 17.17 -8.63 20.28
CA ASP A 29 17.76 -7.70 21.27
C ASP A 29 18.67 -6.64 20.65
N THR A 30 19.09 -6.83 19.41
CA THR A 30 19.97 -5.89 18.68
C THR A 30 19.25 -5.12 17.59
N LEU A 31 18.19 -5.66 17.03
CA LEU A 31 17.38 -5.01 15.99
C LEU A 31 16.70 -3.74 16.54
N GLY A 32 16.58 -2.74 15.72
CA GLY A 32 16.06 -1.41 16.05
C GLY A 32 17.14 -0.42 16.48
N LYS A 33 18.26 -0.88 17.05
CA LYS A 33 19.36 0.01 17.51
C LYS A 33 20.08 0.74 16.38
N GLY A 34 20.06 0.18 15.18
CA GLY A 34 20.65 0.78 13.97
C GLY A 34 19.74 1.76 13.26
N LEU A 35 18.49 1.93 13.71
CA LEU A 35 17.55 2.88 13.14
C LEU A 35 17.80 4.29 13.68
N PRO A 36 17.45 5.36 12.93
CA PRO A 36 17.69 6.72 13.38
C PRO A 36 16.82 7.11 14.59
N LYS A 37 17.26 8.12 15.34
CA LYS A 37 16.46 8.72 16.40
C LYS A 37 15.17 9.32 15.81
N GLY A 38 14.04 9.08 16.47
CA GLY A 38 12.72 9.54 15.99
C GLY A 38 12.14 8.71 14.86
N PHE A 39 12.71 7.52 14.57
CA PHE A 39 12.15 6.60 13.59
C PHE A 39 10.74 6.18 14.02
N LEU A 40 9.76 6.39 13.13
CA LEU A 40 8.38 6.01 13.38
C LEU A 40 8.21 4.50 13.28
N TRP A 41 7.63 3.90 14.32
CA TRP A 41 7.44 2.47 14.44
C TRP A 41 5.98 2.15 14.71
N GLY A 42 5.28 1.53 13.75
CA GLY A 42 3.85 1.34 13.88
C GLY A 42 3.25 0.27 12.98
N THR A 43 1.96 0.33 12.82
CA THR A 43 1.16 -0.62 12.05
C THR A 43 0.28 0.10 11.05
N ALA A 44 -0.23 -0.64 10.05
CA ALA A 44 -1.17 -0.14 9.07
C ALA A 44 -2.46 -0.97 9.02
N THR A 45 -3.55 -0.35 8.60
CA THR A 45 -4.85 -0.97 8.29
C THR A 45 -5.57 -0.18 7.20
N ALA A 46 -6.66 -0.73 6.66
CA ALA A 46 -7.56 -0.04 5.74
C ALA A 46 -9.02 -0.13 6.23
N ALA A 47 -9.76 0.95 6.03
CA ALA A 47 -11.13 1.13 6.54
C ALA A 47 -12.06 -0.03 6.16
N HIS A 48 -12.12 -0.37 4.87
CA HIS A 48 -12.98 -1.44 4.39
C HIS A 48 -12.67 -2.80 5.03
N GLN A 49 -11.38 -3.06 5.29
CA GLN A 49 -10.89 -4.34 5.81
C GLN A 49 -11.15 -4.51 7.32
N ILE A 50 -11.34 -3.41 8.08
CA ILE A 50 -11.43 -3.49 9.54
C ILE A 50 -12.71 -2.91 10.14
N GLU A 51 -13.32 -1.89 9.53
CA GLU A 51 -14.37 -1.11 10.19
C GLU A 51 -15.70 -1.86 10.33
N GLY A 52 -16.10 -2.54 9.26
CA GLY A 52 -17.43 -3.18 9.16
C GLY A 52 -18.56 -2.23 8.79
N GLY A 53 -19.59 -2.78 8.16
CA GLY A 53 -20.80 -2.05 7.78
C GLY A 53 -20.57 -0.96 6.73
N ASN A 54 -19.53 -1.06 5.91
CA ASN A 54 -19.28 -0.16 4.78
C ASN A 54 -20.28 -0.42 3.64
N ASP A 55 -20.54 0.62 2.82
CA ASP A 55 -21.40 0.53 1.65
C ASP A 55 -20.74 1.23 0.44
N ASN A 56 -19.98 0.44 -0.33
CA ASN A 56 -19.13 0.92 -1.42
C ASN A 56 -19.14 -0.05 -2.61
N ASP A 57 -18.31 0.18 -3.62
CA ASP A 57 -18.17 -0.68 -4.79
C ASP A 57 -17.68 -2.10 -4.44
N TRP A 58 -16.83 -2.24 -3.42
CA TRP A 58 -16.37 -3.55 -2.93
C TRP A 58 -17.50 -4.36 -2.31
N THR A 59 -18.40 -3.75 -1.52
CA THR A 59 -19.54 -4.46 -0.92
C THR A 59 -20.51 -5.01 -1.98
N GLU A 60 -20.61 -4.37 -3.15
CA GLU A 60 -21.34 -4.94 -4.29
C GLU A 60 -20.54 -6.06 -4.96
N TRP A 61 -19.24 -5.86 -5.15
CA TRP A 61 -18.34 -6.83 -5.76
C TRP A 61 -18.29 -8.16 -4.99
N GLU A 62 -18.21 -8.11 -3.67
CA GLU A 62 -18.12 -9.28 -2.79
C GLU A 62 -19.29 -10.25 -2.94
N MET A 63 -20.45 -9.77 -3.35
CA MET A 63 -21.66 -10.57 -3.55
C MET A 63 -21.71 -11.25 -4.93
N GLY A 64 -20.74 -10.95 -5.80
CA GLY A 64 -20.72 -11.40 -7.17
C GLY A 64 -19.93 -12.70 -7.41
N THR A 65 -19.98 -13.15 -8.65
CA THR A 65 -19.22 -14.31 -9.15
C THR A 65 -18.59 -13.97 -10.49
N PHE A 66 -17.47 -14.60 -10.79
CA PHE A 66 -16.86 -14.59 -12.13
C PHE A 66 -17.76 -15.33 -13.15
N PRO A 67 -17.53 -15.15 -14.47
CA PRO A 67 -18.33 -15.81 -15.51
C PRO A 67 -18.36 -17.35 -15.43
N ASP A 68 -17.37 -17.97 -14.78
CA ASP A 68 -17.34 -19.42 -14.54
C ASP A 68 -18.11 -19.86 -13.29
N GLY A 69 -18.74 -18.92 -12.56
CA GLY A 69 -19.49 -19.17 -11.34
C GLY A 69 -18.64 -19.17 -10.05
N THR A 70 -17.33 -18.97 -10.15
CA THR A 70 -16.45 -18.84 -8.98
C THR A 70 -16.77 -17.53 -8.23
N PRO A 71 -16.96 -17.53 -6.89
CA PRO A 71 -17.14 -16.31 -6.13
C PRO A 71 -15.96 -15.34 -6.29
N HIS A 72 -16.24 -14.04 -6.27
CA HIS A 72 -15.20 -13.01 -6.31
C HIS A 72 -14.29 -13.05 -5.09
N ILE A 73 -14.82 -13.52 -3.95
CA ILE A 73 -14.09 -13.62 -2.68
C ILE A 73 -13.84 -15.10 -2.36
N VAL A 74 -12.61 -15.43 -2.03
CA VAL A 74 -12.25 -16.78 -1.58
C VAL A 74 -13.07 -17.13 -0.34
N GLY A 75 -13.70 -18.31 -0.35
CA GLY A 75 -14.60 -18.74 0.72
C GLY A 75 -15.99 -18.11 0.68
N ALA A 76 -16.30 -17.26 -0.29
CA ALA A 76 -17.60 -16.60 -0.49
C ALA A 76 -18.13 -15.88 0.78
N THR A 77 -17.24 -15.39 1.62
CA THR A 77 -17.59 -14.67 2.85
C THR A 77 -17.29 -13.19 2.66
N PRO A 78 -18.31 -12.32 2.57
CA PRO A 78 -18.11 -10.89 2.39
C PRO A 78 -17.51 -10.23 3.64
N SER A 79 -17.01 -8.99 3.49
CA SER A 79 -16.42 -8.20 4.58
C SER A 79 -17.36 -8.02 5.78
N GLY A 80 -18.63 -7.75 5.55
CA GLY A 80 -19.67 -7.68 6.57
C GLY A 80 -19.30 -6.75 7.74
N GLN A 81 -19.14 -7.34 8.92
CA GLN A 81 -18.69 -6.62 10.12
C GLN A 81 -17.16 -6.44 10.17
N ALA A 82 -16.42 -7.05 9.27
CA ALA A 82 -14.95 -7.04 9.26
C ALA A 82 -14.37 -7.32 10.68
N CYS A 83 -13.58 -6.40 11.23
CA CYS A 83 -13.08 -6.48 12.61
C CYS A 83 -13.95 -5.70 13.61
N ASP A 84 -15.06 -5.12 13.16
CA ASP A 84 -15.92 -4.22 13.95
C ASP A 84 -15.15 -3.02 14.56
N SER A 85 -14.05 -2.61 13.92
CA SER A 85 -13.20 -1.52 14.43
C SER A 85 -13.96 -0.19 14.52
N TRP A 86 -15.00 -0.01 13.70
CA TRP A 86 -15.89 1.15 13.81
C TRP A 86 -16.47 1.34 15.20
N ASN A 87 -16.80 0.23 15.90
CA ASN A 87 -17.35 0.25 17.24
C ASN A 87 -16.31 -0.08 18.33
N ARG A 88 -15.11 -0.58 17.96
CA ARG A 88 -14.11 -1.14 18.88
C ARG A 88 -12.75 -0.46 18.82
N PHE A 89 -12.72 0.81 18.45
CA PHE A 89 -11.45 1.56 18.36
C PHE A 89 -10.70 1.61 19.69
N ASP A 90 -11.38 1.50 20.83
CA ASP A 90 -10.75 1.39 22.16
C ASP A 90 -9.82 0.18 22.25
N GLU A 91 -10.27 -0.96 21.73
CA GLU A 91 -9.50 -2.21 21.71
C GLU A 91 -8.32 -2.09 20.72
N ASP A 92 -8.53 -1.44 19.58
CA ASP A 92 -7.48 -1.23 18.57
C ASP A 92 -6.40 -0.28 19.11
N LEU A 93 -6.78 0.80 19.78
CA LEU A 93 -5.85 1.72 20.43
C LEU A 93 -5.05 1.02 21.55
N ALA A 94 -5.71 0.19 22.37
CA ALA A 94 -5.05 -0.60 23.40
C ALA A 94 -4.03 -1.59 22.79
N ALA A 95 -4.38 -2.21 21.65
CA ALA A 95 -3.46 -3.08 20.90
C ALA A 95 -2.22 -2.32 20.41
N MET A 96 -2.38 -1.13 19.83
CA MET A 96 -1.26 -0.27 19.40
C MET A 96 -0.36 0.13 20.59
N GLN A 97 -0.95 0.51 21.72
CA GLN A 97 -0.21 0.83 22.95
C GLN A 97 0.54 -0.41 23.49
N GLN A 98 -0.06 -1.60 23.44
CA GLN A 98 0.61 -2.84 23.84
C GLN A 98 1.83 -3.14 22.96
N LEU A 99 1.77 -2.80 21.67
CA LEU A 99 2.90 -2.93 20.73
C LEU A 99 3.99 -1.88 20.95
N GLY A 100 3.72 -0.81 21.71
CA GLY A 100 4.62 0.33 21.83
C GLY A 100 4.72 1.13 20.51
N ALA A 101 3.65 1.14 19.73
CA ALA A 101 3.59 1.87 18.47
C ALA A 101 3.70 3.39 18.70
N THR A 102 4.46 4.06 17.85
CA THR A 102 4.61 5.53 17.82
C THR A 102 3.89 6.16 16.64
N THR A 103 3.36 5.35 15.74
CA THR A 103 2.59 5.80 14.58
C THR A 103 1.55 4.75 14.18
N TYR A 104 0.49 5.20 13.52
CA TYR A 104 -0.54 4.34 12.96
C TYR A 104 -1.02 4.88 11.61
N ARG A 105 -0.93 4.05 10.57
CA ARG A 105 -1.50 4.36 9.26
C ARG A 105 -2.85 3.70 9.12
N PHE A 106 -3.87 4.47 8.80
CA PHE A 106 -5.22 3.97 8.52
C PHE A 106 -5.86 4.76 7.39
N SER A 107 -6.89 4.22 6.78
CA SER A 107 -7.66 4.98 5.79
C SER A 107 -8.98 5.49 6.38
N VAL A 108 -9.46 6.61 5.87
CA VAL A 108 -10.84 7.05 6.06
C VAL A 108 -11.67 6.52 4.90
N GLU A 109 -12.88 6.04 5.18
CA GLU A 109 -13.75 5.47 4.15
C GLU A 109 -14.58 6.57 3.46
N TRP A 110 -14.26 6.84 2.19
CA TRP A 110 -14.94 7.88 1.42
C TRP A 110 -16.45 7.64 1.33
N SER A 111 -16.87 6.39 1.10
CA SER A 111 -18.28 6.03 1.03
C SER A 111 -19.05 6.25 2.34
N ARG A 112 -18.36 6.20 3.47
CA ARG A 112 -18.94 6.48 4.79
C ARG A 112 -19.04 7.98 5.05
N LEU A 113 -18.05 8.76 4.58
CA LEU A 113 -18.03 10.21 4.77
C LEU A 113 -18.94 10.95 3.79
N GLU A 114 -19.09 10.42 2.56
CA GLU A 114 -19.93 10.97 1.49
C GLU A 114 -20.70 9.82 0.81
N PRO A 115 -21.72 9.27 1.47
CA PRO A 115 -22.49 8.12 0.96
C PRO A 115 -23.25 8.40 -0.33
N THR A 116 -23.64 9.63 -0.56
CA THR A 116 -24.19 10.12 -1.82
C THR A 116 -23.54 11.45 -2.17
N GLU A 117 -23.44 11.76 -3.47
CA GLU A 117 -22.73 12.93 -3.95
C GLU A 117 -23.20 14.21 -3.25
N GLY A 118 -22.28 14.93 -2.60
CA GLY A 118 -22.54 16.16 -1.87
C GLY A 118 -23.19 16.00 -0.50
N ALA A 119 -23.58 14.78 -0.11
CA ALA A 119 -24.18 14.54 1.21
C ALA A 119 -23.15 13.97 2.20
N TRP A 120 -22.64 14.82 3.05
CA TRP A 120 -21.60 14.51 4.03
C TRP A 120 -22.17 14.00 5.34
N ASP A 121 -21.62 12.90 5.85
CA ASP A 121 -21.94 12.38 7.19
C ASP A 121 -21.05 13.02 8.25
N ALA A 122 -21.60 14.03 8.94
CA ALA A 122 -20.89 14.73 10.01
C ALA A 122 -20.62 13.84 11.23
N ALA A 123 -21.42 12.80 11.48
CA ALA A 123 -21.21 11.89 12.59
C ALA A 123 -20.03 10.94 12.31
N ALA A 124 -19.93 10.48 11.07
CA ALA A 124 -18.78 9.69 10.62
C ALA A 124 -17.49 10.53 10.70
N MET A 125 -17.51 11.77 10.22
CA MET A 125 -16.38 12.68 10.31
C MET A 125 -15.95 12.93 11.76
N ALA A 126 -16.91 13.21 12.65
CA ALA A 126 -16.63 13.41 14.06
C ALA A 126 -15.97 12.17 14.71
N ARG A 127 -16.32 10.95 14.26
CA ARG A 127 -15.71 9.73 14.75
C ARG A 127 -14.27 9.59 14.30
N TYR A 128 -13.94 9.84 13.03
CA TYR A 128 -12.54 9.85 12.58
C TYR A 128 -11.72 10.93 13.30
N ARG A 129 -12.30 12.11 13.54
CA ARG A 129 -11.64 13.12 14.35
C ARG A 129 -11.38 12.65 15.79
N ASP A 130 -12.34 11.96 16.43
CA ASP A 130 -12.13 11.34 17.75
C ASP A 130 -10.96 10.35 17.71
N TRP A 131 -10.84 9.53 16.67
CA TRP A 131 -9.73 8.60 16.54
C TRP A 131 -8.38 9.32 16.47
N THR A 132 -8.26 10.36 15.63
CA THR A 132 -7.00 11.10 15.50
C THR A 132 -6.63 11.84 16.77
N VAL A 133 -7.59 12.47 17.47
CA VAL A 133 -7.39 13.10 18.80
C VAL A 133 -6.84 12.10 19.81
N ARG A 134 -7.42 10.89 19.84
CA ARG A 134 -7.03 9.83 20.80
C ARG A 134 -5.69 9.21 20.46
N LEU A 135 -5.36 9.05 19.18
CA LEU A 135 -4.03 8.64 18.73
C LEU A 135 -2.98 9.64 19.21
N ARG A 136 -3.17 10.94 18.94
CA ARG A 136 -2.27 12.01 19.42
C ARG A 136 -2.12 11.99 20.94
N ALA A 137 -3.23 11.87 21.67
CA ALA A 137 -3.20 11.81 23.14
C ALA A 137 -2.43 10.58 23.66
N ALA A 138 -2.37 9.50 22.88
CA ALA A 138 -1.59 8.30 23.19
C ALA A 138 -0.11 8.39 22.72
N GLY A 139 0.31 9.50 22.10
CA GLY A 139 1.65 9.66 21.53
C GLY A 139 1.86 8.84 20.24
N ILE A 140 0.77 8.56 19.51
CA ILE A 140 0.78 7.81 18.25
C ILE A 140 0.48 8.79 17.11
N GLU A 141 1.45 8.96 16.22
CA GLU A 141 1.33 9.79 15.01
C GLU A 141 0.36 9.17 13.99
N PRO A 142 -0.76 9.84 13.63
CA PRO A 142 -1.65 9.33 12.60
C PRO A 142 -1.12 9.66 11.19
N MET A 143 -1.01 8.63 10.33
CA MET A 143 -0.90 8.79 8.88
C MET A 143 -2.24 8.43 8.26
N VAL A 144 -2.91 9.41 7.65
CA VAL A 144 -4.25 9.22 7.10
C VAL A 144 -4.21 8.96 5.59
N THR A 145 -4.72 7.81 5.18
CA THR A 145 -4.90 7.44 3.77
C THR A 145 -6.31 7.83 3.31
N LEU A 146 -6.41 8.55 2.18
CA LEU A 146 -7.70 9.02 1.67
C LEU A 146 -8.38 8.01 0.74
N HIS A 147 -7.61 7.28 -0.07
CA HIS A 147 -8.12 6.24 -0.95
C HIS A 147 -7.34 4.95 -0.73
N HIS A 148 -8.05 3.90 -0.29
CA HIS A 148 -7.49 2.56 -0.13
C HIS A 148 -8.40 1.54 -0.81
N PHE A 149 -8.43 1.61 -2.16
CA PHE A 149 -9.08 0.71 -3.13
C PHE A 149 -10.60 0.82 -3.27
N THR A 150 -11.31 1.44 -2.33
CA THR A 150 -12.76 1.53 -2.34
C THR A 150 -13.26 2.86 -2.90
N LEU A 151 -14.40 2.83 -3.57
CA LEU A 151 -15.10 4.02 -4.07
C LEU A 151 -16.55 4.06 -3.56
N PRO A 152 -17.06 5.24 -3.22
CA PRO A 152 -18.52 5.40 -3.07
C PRO A 152 -19.25 4.90 -4.30
N LYS A 153 -20.40 4.25 -4.12
CA LYS A 153 -21.19 3.71 -5.23
C LYS A 153 -21.54 4.77 -6.31
N TRP A 154 -21.75 6.02 -5.89
CA TRP A 154 -22.03 7.11 -6.82
C TRP A 154 -20.80 7.49 -7.66
N VAL A 155 -19.58 7.33 -7.15
CA VAL A 155 -18.33 7.50 -7.91
C VAL A 155 -18.13 6.30 -8.85
N ALA A 156 -18.32 5.09 -8.35
CA ALA A 156 -18.23 3.86 -9.15
C ALA A 156 -19.24 3.85 -10.31
N ALA A 157 -20.47 4.31 -10.08
CA ALA A 157 -21.49 4.46 -11.12
C ALA A 157 -21.10 5.45 -12.23
N LYS A 158 -20.19 6.39 -11.95
CA LYS A 158 -19.57 7.32 -12.91
C LYS A 158 -18.25 6.79 -13.48
N LYS A 159 -17.96 5.48 -13.30
CA LYS A 159 -16.76 4.77 -13.75
C LYS A 159 -15.48 5.13 -13.00
N GLY A 160 -15.57 5.68 -11.79
CA GLY A 160 -14.40 5.94 -10.96
C GLY A 160 -13.28 6.69 -11.70
N PHE A 161 -12.06 6.24 -11.55
CA PHE A 161 -10.88 6.86 -12.18
C PHE A 161 -10.68 6.51 -13.66
N GLU A 162 -11.61 5.80 -14.31
CA GLU A 162 -11.62 5.69 -15.78
C GLU A 162 -11.85 7.04 -16.45
N THR A 163 -12.51 7.96 -15.76
CA THR A 163 -12.85 9.30 -16.25
C THR A 163 -12.15 10.40 -15.45
N THR A 164 -12.11 11.60 -16.00
CA THR A 164 -11.51 12.77 -15.33
C THR A 164 -12.41 13.40 -14.28
N ASP A 165 -13.71 13.08 -14.27
CA ASP A 165 -14.69 13.69 -13.36
C ASP A 165 -14.40 13.34 -11.88
N THR A 166 -13.90 12.13 -11.64
CA THR A 166 -13.52 11.67 -10.30
C THR A 166 -12.37 12.48 -9.71
N GLN A 167 -11.52 13.12 -10.54
CA GLN A 167 -10.42 13.95 -10.03
C GLN A 167 -10.93 15.14 -9.23
N ALA A 168 -11.99 15.82 -9.69
CA ALA A 168 -12.57 16.97 -8.99
C ALA A 168 -13.33 16.52 -7.72
N ALA A 169 -14.03 15.38 -7.79
CA ALA A 169 -14.69 14.82 -6.62
C ALA A 169 -13.68 14.41 -5.54
N PHE A 170 -12.57 13.79 -5.92
CA PHE A 170 -11.50 13.40 -4.99
C PHE A 170 -10.77 14.61 -4.40
N GLU A 171 -10.55 15.69 -5.19
CA GLU A 171 -10.03 16.96 -4.69
C GLU A 171 -10.94 17.55 -3.60
N ALA A 172 -12.27 17.58 -3.85
CA ALA A 172 -13.25 18.08 -2.89
C ALA A 172 -13.28 17.21 -1.60
N PHE A 173 -13.18 15.89 -1.76
CA PHE A 173 -13.07 14.95 -0.64
C PHE A 173 -11.81 15.20 0.18
N ALA A 174 -10.64 15.30 -0.46
CA ALA A 174 -9.36 15.57 0.20
C ALA A 174 -9.38 16.91 0.96
N ARG A 175 -9.92 17.95 0.33
CA ARG A 175 -10.10 19.28 0.94
C ARG A 175 -10.97 19.20 2.20
N ARG A 176 -12.09 18.51 2.14
CA ARG A 176 -13.01 18.39 3.26
C ARG A 176 -12.40 17.61 4.41
N VAL A 177 -11.78 16.47 4.15
CA VAL A 177 -11.13 15.67 5.19
C VAL A 177 -9.96 16.41 5.80
N GLY A 178 -9.13 17.06 4.96
CA GLY A 178 -8.00 17.87 5.41
C GLY A 178 -8.44 19.02 6.35
N ASP A 179 -9.47 19.78 5.97
CA ASP A 179 -9.99 20.88 6.79
C ASP A 179 -10.53 20.41 8.15
N GLU A 180 -11.21 19.26 8.17
CA GLU A 180 -11.82 18.70 9.40
C GLU A 180 -10.80 18.04 10.34
N LEU A 181 -9.67 17.52 9.83
CA LEU A 181 -8.70 16.78 10.64
C LEU A 181 -7.36 17.50 10.85
N LYS A 182 -7.13 18.67 10.26
CA LYS A 182 -5.86 19.44 10.29
C LYS A 182 -5.28 19.69 11.67
N ASP A 183 -6.11 19.77 12.72
CA ASP A 183 -5.61 20.01 14.08
C ASP A 183 -4.95 18.77 14.72
N THR A 184 -5.04 17.61 14.05
CA THR A 184 -4.60 16.32 14.60
C THR A 184 -3.84 15.46 13.62
N VAL A 185 -3.78 15.83 12.34
CA VAL A 185 -3.13 15.08 11.27
C VAL A 185 -2.23 15.99 10.46
N ASP A 186 -0.94 15.68 10.40
CA ASP A 186 0.03 16.34 9.53
C ASP A 186 0.48 15.41 8.39
N PHE A 187 0.27 14.09 8.54
CA PHE A 187 0.78 13.10 7.59
C PHE A 187 -0.34 12.48 6.74
N TRP A 188 -0.35 12.84 5.46
CA TRP A 188 -1.39 12.49 4.51
C TRP A 188 -0.90 11.57 3.40
N CYS A 189 -1.68 10.54 3.11
CA CYS A 189 -1.46 9.62 2.01
C CYS A 189 -2.68 9.62 1.07
N PRO A 190 -2.75 10.50 0.05
CA PRO A 190 -3.91 10.54 -0.84
C PRO A 190 -4.26 9.19 -1.46
N PHE A 191 -3.26 8.42 -1.89
CA PHE A 191 -3.51 7.12 -2.51
C PHE A 191 -2.65 6.01 -1.94
N ASN A 192 -3.29 4.87 -1.70
CA ASN A 192 -2.63 3.59 -1.55
C ASN A 192 -2.53 2.87 -2.89
N GLU A 193 -1.35 2.43 -3.26
CA GLU A 193 -1.04 1.48 -4.33
C GLU A 193 -1.79 1.70 -5.66
N ILE A 194 -1.63 2.88 -6.26
CA ILE A 194 -2.22 3.22 -7.56
C ILE A 194 -1.97 2.11 -8.60
N ASN A 195 -0.76 1.54 -8.62
CA ASN A 195 -0.37 0.47 -9.53
C ASN A 195 -1.12 -0.84 -9.28
N VAL A 196 -1.36 -1.21 -8.02
CA VAL A 196 -2.09 -2.44 -7.66
C VAL A 196 -3.57 -2.29 -7.95
N TYR A 197 -4.19 -1.16 -7.54
CA TYR A 197 -5.58 -0.87 -7.86
C TYR A 197 -5.87 -1.01 -9.37
N ALA A 198 -5.02 -0.36 -10.18
CA ALA A 198 -5.18 -0.41 -11.63
C ALA A 198 -4.88 -1.80 -12.21
N ALA A 199 -3.89 -2.52 -11.69
CA ALA A 199 -3.56 -3.86 -12.18
C ALA A 199 -4.65 -4.87 -11.85
N GLN A 200 -5.18 -4.86 -10.62
CA GLN A 200 -6.17 -5.83 -10.18
C GLN A 200 -7.57 -5.56 -10.76
N GLY A 201 -7.93 -4.29 -10.89
CA GLY A 201 -9.25 -3.89 -11.40
C GLY A 201 -9.37 -3.92 -12.93
N TYR A 202 -8.26 -3.69 -13.66
CA TYR A 202 -8.31 -3.43 -15.11
C TYR A 202 -7.44 -4.36 -15.98
N LEU A 203 -6.49 -5.08 -15.38
CA LEU A 203 -5.69 -6.09 -16.07
C LEU A 203 -6.04 -7.49 -15.57
N GLY A 204 -6.05 -7.69 -14.27
CA GLY A 204 -6.40 -8.97 -13.64
C GLY A 204 -7.90 -9.25 -13.66
N GLY A 205 -8.72 -8.22 -13.52
CA GLY A 205 -10.17 -8.30 -13.44
C GLY A 205 -10.68 -9.05 -12.20
N ILE A 206 -9.86 -9.09 -11.13
CA ILE A 206 -10.19 -9.82 -9.89
C ILE A 206 -10.64 -8.88 -8.75
N TRP A 207 -10.61 -7.56 -8.99
CA TRP A 207 -11.16 -6.52 -8.13
C TRP A 207 -12.16 -5.65 -8.91
N PRO A 208 -13.00 -4.84 -8.22
CA PRO A 208 -13.86 -3.89 -8.92
C PRO A 208 -13.03 -2.96 -9.84
N PRO A 209 -13.53 -2.61 -11.03
CA PRO A 209 -14.82 -2.97 -11.64
C PRO A 209 -14.80 -4.31 -12.41
N GLY A 210 -13.75 -5.12 -12.31
CA GLY A 210 -13.68 -6.44 -12.94
C GLY A 210 -13.32 -6.43 -14.43
N VAL A 211 -12.73 -5.37 -14.93
CA VAL A 211 -12.22 -5.30 -16.30
C VAL A 211 -10.97 -6.15 -16.40
N LYS A 212 -10.91 -6.99 -17.45
CA LYS A 212 -9.82 -7.93 -17.65
C LYS A 212 -9.07 -7.64 -18.94
N ASP A 213 -7.74 -7.82 -18.89
CA ASP A 213 -6.84 -7.75 -20.05
C ASP A 213 -6.83 -6.40 -20.80
N ASP A 214 -7.23 -5.29 -20.14
CA ASP A 214 -7.20 -3.94 -20.74
C ASP A 214 -6.02 -3.11 -20.21
N THR A 215 -4.85 -3.31 -20.80
CA THR A 215 -3.64 -2.56 -20.46
C THR A 215 -3.74 -1.06 -20.76
N THR A 216 -4.54 -0.66 -21.75
CA THR A 216 -4.77 0.74 -22.09
C THR A 216 -5.56 1.44 -20.99
N LEU A 217 -6.65 0.82 -20.56
CA LEU A 217 -7.48 1.37 -19.48
C LEU A 217 -6.72 1.35 -18.15
N GLN A 218 -5.95 0.30 -17.87
CA GLN A 218 -5.08 0.22 -16.68
C GLN A 218 -4.18 1.46 -16.55
N VAL A 219 -3.41 1.80 -17.58
CA VAL A 219 -2.49 2.95 -17.50
C VAL A 219 -3.22 4.29 -17.56
N THR A 220 -4.40 4.36 -18.20
CA THR A 220 -5.29 5.53 -18.18
C THR A 220 -5.77 5.82 -16.75
N VAL A 221 -6.20 4.79 -16.03
CA VAL A 221 -6.61 4.88 -14.63
C VAL A 221 -5.44 5.34 -13.74
N MET A 222 -4.25 4.75 -13.91
CA MET A 222 -3.05 5.22 -13.19
C MET A 222 -2.76 6.70 -13.43
N ALA A 223 -2.86 7.16 -14.68
CA ALA A 223 -2.65 8.57 -15.03
C ALA A 223 -3.70 9.48 -14.40
N ASN A 224 -4.98 9.10 -14.43
CA ASN A 224 -6.06 9.87 -13.80
C ASN A 224 -5.92 9.93 -12.28
N MET A 225 -5.47 8.84 -11.63
CA MET A 225 -5.18 8.83 -10.20
C MET A 225 -3.99 9.73 -9.85
N LEU A 226 -2.93 9.78 -10.68
CA LEU A 226 -1.82 10.71 -10.50
C LEU A 226 -2.25 12.18 -10.63
N LYS A 227 -3.15 12.50 -11.57
CA LYS A 227 -3.75 13.83 -11.69
C LYS A 227 -4.61 14.17 -10.46
N ALA A 228 -5.41 13.21 -10.00
CA ALA A 228 -6.19 13.37 -8.78
C ALA A 228 -5.30 13.56 -7.54
N HIS A 229 -4.14 12.86 -7.49
CA HIS A 229 -3.15 13.04 -6.43
C HIS A 229 -2.60 14.47 -6.40
N ALA A 230 -2.21 15.03 -7.53
CA ALA A 230 -1.73 16.40 -7.60
C ALA A 230 -2.77 17.41 -7.10
N LYS A 231 -4.05 17.25 -7.50
CA LYS A 231 -5.17 18.08 -7.03
C LYS A 231 -5.46 17.92 -5.54
N ALA A 232 -5.49 16.69 -5.04
CA ALA A 232 -5.70 16.39 -3.63
C ALA A 232 -4.57 16.97 -2.76
N THR A 233 -3.31 16.87 -3.23
CA THR A 233 -2.16 17.48 -2.56
C THR A 233 -2.29 19.00 -2.47
N ALA A 234 -2.67 19.65 -3.57
CA ALA A 234 -2.89 21.09 -3.58
C ALA A 234 -4.00 21.51 -2.59
N ALA A 235 -5.10 20.75 -2.59
CA ALA A 235 -6.24 20.99 -1.68
C ALA A 235 -5.85 20.80 -0.21
N LEU A 236 -5.09 19.73 0.12
CA LEU A 236 -4.61 19.48 1.49
C LEU A 236 -3.70 20.62 1.96
N ARG A 237 -2.69 20.99 1.16
CA ARG A 237 -1.75 22.09 1.50
C ARG A 237 -2.42 23.46 1.64
N GLU A 238 -3.56 23.65 0.99
CA GLU A 238 -4.34 24.90 1.12
C GLU A 238 -5.09 24.96 2.46
N VAL A 239 -5.69 23.84 2.92
CA VAL A 239 -6.55 23.84 4.10
C VAL A 239 -5.82 23.45 5.38
N ASP A 240 -4.81 22.59 5.29
CA ASP A 240 -4.04 22.10 6.41
C ASP A 240 -2.80 22.99 6.61
N THR A 241 -2.95 23.95 7.53
CA THR A 241 -1.92 24.94 7.88
C THR A 241 -1.54 24.85 9.36
N VAL A 242 -1.97 23.80 10.06
CA VAL A 242 -1.72 23.56 11.48
C VAL A 242 -0.61 22.53 11.61
N ASP A 243 0.43 22.86 12.33
CA ASP A 243 1.50 21.93 12.73
C ASP A 243 1.04 21.22 14.01
N ALA A 244 0.41 20.05 13.87
CA ALA A 244 -0.26 19.36 14.97
C ALA A 244 0.71 18.55 15.85
N ASP A 245 1.90 18.18 15.33
CA ASP A 245 2.94 17.45 16.07
C ASP A 245 4.08 18.34 16.56
N GLY A 246 4.18 19.56 16.06
CA GLY A 246 5.18 20.56 16.48
C GLY A 246 6.56 20.35 15.83
N ASP A 247 6.63 19.64 14.69
CA ASP A 247 7.88 19.38 13.97
C ASP A 247 8.29 20.50 13.02
N GLY A 248 7.46 21.54 12.87
CA GLY A 248 7.65 22.69 12.00
C GLY A 248 7.02 22.53 10.61
N LYS A 249 6.19 21.51 10.39
CA LYS A 249 5.51 21.24 9.12
C LYS A 249 4.04 20.94 9.37
N ALA A 250 3.18 21.74 8.80
CA ALA A 250 1.74 21.53 8.91
C ALA A 250 1.24 20.36 8.05
N THR A 251 1.87 20.12 6.91
CA THR A 251 1.39 19.12 5.95
C THR A 251 2.56 18.35 5.39
N VAL A 252 2.58 17.03 5.56
CA VAL A 252 3.51 16.09 4.94
C VAL A 252 2.73 15.16 4.04
N ILE A 253 3.04 15.17 2.74
CA ILE A 253 2.33 14.36 1.74
C ILE A 253 3.19 13.18 1.31
N THR A 254 2.56 12.01 1.25
CA THR A 254 3.13 10.82 0.66
C THR A 254 2.17 10.16 -0.34
N THR A 255 2.64 9.15 -1.05
CA THR A 255 1.81 8.09 -1.65
C THR A 255 2.40 6.75 -1.24
N ALA A 256 1.57 5.80 -0.87
CA ALA A 256 2.03 4.45 -0.58
C ALA A 256 2.13 3.68 -1.88
N HIS A 257 3.36 3.45 -2.32
CA HIS A 257 3.66 2.81 -3.59
C HIS A 257 4.06 1.36 -3.39
N HIS A 258 3.29 0.42 -3.97
CA HIS A 258 3.64 -0.98 -3.93
C HIS A 258 4.86 -1.25 -4.83
N VAL A 259 5.86 -1.90 -4.26
CA VAL A 259 7.09 -2.26 -4.97
C VAL A 259 7.40 -3.73 -4.81
N ARG A 260 7.97 -4.31 -5.87
CA ARG A 260 8.28 -5.73 -5.92
C ARG A 260 9.50 -6.00 -6.78
N ILE A 261 10.31 -6.99 -6.44
CA ILE A 261 11.36 -7.45 -7.34
C ILE A 261 10.75 -8.35 -8.41
N PHE A 262 10.90 -7.97 -9.67
CA PHE A 262 10.52 -8.79 -10.81
C PHE A 262 11.74 -9.52 -11.37
N GLN A 263 11.90 -10.79 -10.99
CA GLN A 263 13.03 -11.60 -11.42
C GLN A 263 12.69 -12.39 -12.68
N PRO A 264 13.49 -12.31 -13.76
CA PRO A 264 13.23 -13.11 -14.94
C PRO A 264 13.30 -14.62 -14.62
N ALA A 265 12.39 -15.40 -15.18
CA ALA A 265 12.28 -16.86 -14.95
C ALA A 265 13.48 -17.63 -15.53
N SER A 266 14.11 -17.06 -16.56
CA SER A 266 15.31 -17.58 -17.17
C SER A 266 16.18 -16.45 -17.72
N HIS A 267 17.35 -16.78 -18.23
CA HIS A 267 18.23 -15.84 -18.94
C HIS A 267 17.82 -15.62 -20.42
N SER A 268 16.62 -16.03 -20.82
CA SER A 268 16.13 -15.75 -22.18
C SER A 268 15.95 -14.25 -22.38
N VAL A 269 16.14 -13.80 -23.61
CA VAL A 269 15.92 -12.40 -23.99
C VAL A 269 14.49 -11.98 -23.70
N LEU A 270 13.52 -12.87 -23.95
CA LEU A 270 12.10 -12.59 -23.71
C LEU A 270 11.80 -12.41 -22.22
N ASP A 271 12.20 -13.36 -21.35
CA ASP A 271 11.95 -13.27 -19.92
C ASP A 271 12.61 -12.02 -19.31
N THR A 272 13.84 -11.73 -19.74
CA THR A 272 14.57 -10.53 -19.24
C THR A 272 13.91 -9.24 -19.68
N ALA A 273 13.50 -9.13 -20.96
CA ALA A 273 12.85 -7.93 -21.47
C ALA A 273 11.49 -7.69 -20.83
N VAL A 274 10.70 -8.74 -20.65
CA VAL A 274 9.36 -8.63 -20.05
C VAL A 274 9.45 -8.36 -18.56
N ALA A 275 10.37 -8.97 -17.82
CA ALA A 275 10.61 -8.63 -16.42
C ALA A 275 11.02 -7.16 -16.25
N GLY A 276 11.88 -6.62 -17.13
CA GLY A 276 12.26 -5.22 -17.14
C GLY A 276 11.10 -4.27 -17.45
N LEU A 277 10.24 -4.64 -18.41
CA LEU A 277 9.03 -3.86 -18.72
C LEU A 277 8.03 -3.84 -17.54
N THR A 278 7.79 -5.00 -16.94
CA THR A 278 6.93 -5.10 -15.76
C THR A 278 7.48 -4.27 -14.60
N ASP A 279 8.79 -4.32 -14.38
CA ASP A 279 9.47 -3.53 -13.36
C ASP A 279 9.35 -2.01 -13.63
N ASP A 280 9.50 -1.55 -14.87
CA ASP A 280 9.33 -0.13 -15.21
C ASP A 280 7.91 0.37 -14.94
N VAL A 281 6.89 -0.36 -15.40
CA VAL A 281 5.49 0.02 -15.21
C VAL A 281 5.06 -0.06 -13.75
N ALA A 282 5.43 -1.13 -13.06
CA ALA A 282 4.98 -1.38 -11.71
C ALA A 282 5.76 -0.58 -10.64
N ASN A 283 7.08 -0.47 -10.79
CA ASN A 283 7.93 0.15 -9.77
C ASN A 283 8.35 1.59 -10.10
N GLU A 284 8.66 1.92 -11.38
CA GLU A 284 9.33 3.19 -11.73
C GLU A 284 8.39 4.27 -12.26
N ALA A 285 7.33 3.90 -12.98
CA ALA A 285 6.53 4.87 -13.71
C ALA A 285 5.90 5.94 -12.80
N ILE A 286 5.36 5.53 -11.63
CA ILE A 286 4.74 6.44 -10.67
C ILE A 286 5.77 7.34 -9.98
N PRO A 287 6.86 6.84 -9.34
CA PRO A 287 7.88 7.70 -8.75
C PRO A 287 8.53 8.64 -9.76
N ARG A 288 8.77 8.18 -10.99
CA ARG A 288 9.29 9.03 -12.08
C ARG A 288 8.31 10.16 -12.41
N ALA A 289 7.02 9.89 -12.51
CA ALA A 289 6.00 10.90 -12.75
C ALA A 289 5.92 11.94 -11.61
N LEU A 290 5.93 11.49 -10.36
CA LEU A 290 5.94 12.34 -9.17
C LEU A 290 7.20 13.22 -9.08
N LYS A 291 8.35 12.72 -9.59
CA LYS A 291 9.60 13.48 -9.60
C LYS A 291 9.66 14.53 -10.71
N THR A 292 9.13 14.20 -11.88
CA THR A 292 9.31 15.02 -13.09
C THR A 292 8.07 15.83 -13.48
N GLY A 293 6.89 15.49 -12.96
CA GLY A 293 5.61 16.03 -13.43
C GLY A 293 5.15 15.43 -14.77
N HIS A 294 5.90 14.48 -15.32
CA HIS A 294 5.63 13.88 -16.62
C HIS A 294 5.13 12.45 -16.48
N ILE A 295 3.88 12.22 -16.83
CA ILE A 295 3.28 10.89 -16.87
C ILE A 295 3.59 10.28 -18.24
N TYR A 296 4.27 9.14 -18.22
CA TYR A 296 4.63 8.41 -19.43
C TYR A 296 4.44 6.90 -19.25
N PHE A 297 3.54 6.33 -20.05
CA PHE A 297 3.30 4.89 -20.13
C PHE A 297 3.35 4.44 -21.59
N ALA A 298 4.34 3.64 -21.94
CA ALA A 298 4.60 3.12 -23.29
C ALA A 298 4.34 1.61 -23.38
N VAL A 299 3.08 1.17 -23.22
CA VAL A 299 2.73 -0.25 -23.37
C VAL A 299 1.41 -0.40 -24.13
N PRO A 300 1.41 -1.01 -25.30
CA PRO A 300 2.47 -1.30 -26.29
C PRO A 300 2.84 -0.12 -27.21
N ASN A 301 2.12 0.99 -27.10
CA ASN A 301 2.40 2.30 -27.71
C ASN A 301 2.26 3.35 -26.61
N PRO A 302 2.77 4.58 -26.74
CA PRO A 302 2.49 5.63 -25.77
C PRO A 302 0.98 5.81 -25.65
N VAL A 303 0.41 5.34 -24.52
CA VAL A 303 -1.00 5.51 -24.20
C VAL A 303 -1.20 6.84 -23.49
N VAL A 304 -0.20 7.19 -22.66
CA VAL A 304 -0.18 8.44 -21.91
C VAL A 304 1.23 9.03 -22.06
N ASP A 305 1.29 10.29 -22.49
CA ASP A 305 2.52 11.08 -22.62
C ASP A 305 2.14 12.54 -22.38
N GLU A 306 2.17 12.99 -21.13
CA GLU A 306 1.68 14.31 -20.76
C GLU A 306 2.37 14.87 -19.53
N HIS A 307 2.56 16.19 -19.49
CA HIS A 307 2.94 16.93 -18.29
C HIS A 307 1.72 17.35 -17.49
N VAL A 308 1.80 17.23 -16.18
CA VAL A 308 0.73 17.56 -15.24
C VAL A 308 1.24 18.60 -14.25
N ASP A 309 0.64 19.79 -14.30
CA ASP A 309 0.97 20.87 -13.38
C ASP A 309 0.71 20.46 -11.93
N GLY A 310 1.64 20.75 -11.05
CA GLY A 310 1.56 20.42 -9.62
C GLY A 310 1.85 18.96 -9.27
N LEU A 311 2.09 18.06 -10.24
CA LEU A 311 2.47 16.68 -9.95
C LEU A 311 3.92 16.59 -9.48
N ALA A 312 4.86 17.30 -10.12
CA ALA A 312 6.19 17.44 -9.58
C ALA A 312 6.15 18.19 -8.25
N GLY A 313 6.74 17.60 -7.20
CA GLY A 313 6.69 18.16 -5.85
C GLY A 313 5.37 17.94 -5.11
N SER A 314 4.48 17.07 -5.61
CA SER A 314 3.24 16.70 -4.91
C SER A 314 3.45 15.74 -3.74
N ILE A 315 4.64 15.21 -3.54
CA ILE A 315 5.01 14.46 -2.35
C ILE A 315 6.22 15.08 -1.65
N ASP A 316 6.29 14.95 -0.34
CA ASP A 316 7.40 15.36 0.52
C ASP A 316 8.28 14.15 0.88
N VAL A 317 7.69 12.99 0.96
CA VAL A 317 8.31 11.70 1.25
C VAL A 317 7.72 10.61 0.36
N LEU A 318 8.47 9.53 0.12
CA LEU A 318 7.96 8.37 -0.63
C LEU A 318 7.76 7.19 0.31
N SER A 319 6.55 6.66 0.35
CA SER A 319 6.21 5.47 1.14
C SER A 319 6.17 4.22 0.25
N LEU A 320 6.79 3.14 0.71
CA LEU A 320 6.91 1.88 -0.01
C LEU A 320 6.15 0.77 0.71
N ASN A 321 5.28 0.07 -0.03
CA ASN A 321 4.67 -1.18 0.41
C ASN A 321 5.44 -2.34 -0.22
N TYR A 322 6.06 -3.18 0.60
CA TYR A 322 6.89 -4.29 0.13
C TYR A 322 6.57 -5.58 0.87
N TYR A 323 6.34 -6.66 0.12
CA TYR A 323 6.02 -7.97 0.69
C TYR A 323 6.93 -9.09 0.21
N THR A 324 7.21 -9.14 -1.11
CA THR A 324 7.86 -10.29 -1.74
C THR A 324 8.46 -9.92 -3.10
N ARG A 325 8.79 -10.95 -3.88
CA ARG A 325 9.19 -10.86 -5.29
C ARG A 325 8.31 -11.72 -6.17
N ASP A 326 8.32 -11.43 -7.47
CA ASP A 326 7.76 -12.28 -8.52
C ASP A 326 8.85 -12.87 -9.39
N ILE A 327 8.62 -14.09 -9.89
CA ILE A 327 9.38 -14.68 -10.97
C ILE A 327 8.54 -14.50 -12.23
N VAL A 328 9.09 -13.79 -13.23
CA VAL A 328 8.39 -13.37 -14.43
C VAL A 328 8.85 -14.17 -15.63
N ARG A 329 7.92 -14.81 -16.30
CA ARG A 329 8.11 -15.46 -17.61
C ARG A 329 7.43 -14.64 -18.70
N GLY A 330 8.10 -14.44 -19.82
CA GLY A 330 7.50 -13.82 -20.99
C GLY A 330 6.40 -14.70 -21.60
N ASP A 331 5.24 -14.10 -21.83
CA ASP A 331 4.09 -14.73 -22.48
C ASP A 331 3.45 -13.76 -23.46
N LEU A 332 3.78 -13.90 -24.74
CA LEU A 332 3.25 -13.05 -25.80
C LEU A 332 1.76 -13.28 -26.10
N GLY A 333 1.15 -14.29 -25.49
CA GLY A 333 -0.28 -14.56 -25.58
C GLY A 333 -1.12 -13.85 -24.52
N SER A 334 -0.49 -13.33 -23.47
CA SER A 334 -1.20 -12.56 -22.43
C SER A 334 -1.19 -11.05 -22.71
N ALA A 335 -2.19 -10.32 -22.21
CA ALA A 335 -2.25 -8.87 -22.32
C ALA A 335 -1.09 -8.17 -21.57
N ALA A 336 -0.68 -8.73 -20.43
CA ALA A 336 0.48 -8.28 -19.65
C ALA A 336 1.82 -8.65 -20.29
N LEU A 337 1.83 -9.41 -21.39
CA LEU A 337 3.03 -10.00 -22.01
C LEU A 337 3.83 -10.92 -21.07
N SER A 338 3.31 -11.24 -19.90
CA SER A 338 3.99 -11.97 -18.84
C SER A 338 3.06 -12.90 -18.06
N GLN A 339 3.67 -13.88 -17.42
CA GLN A 339 3.08 -14.65 -16.33
C GLN A 339 3.99 -14.55 -15.12
N SER A 340 3.41 -14.18 -13.97
CA SER A 340 4.11 -14.19 -12.69
C SER A 340 3.82 -15.46 -11.91
N TYR A 341 4.82 -15.97 -11.20
CA TYR A 341 4.67 -17.15 -10.35
C TYR A 341 5.70 -17.17 -9.22
N PHE A 342 5.38 -17.92 -8.16
CA PHE A 342 6.22 -18.03 -6.95
C PHE A 342 6.97 -19.37 -6.89
N LYS A 343 7.65 -19.77 -7.96
CA LYS A 343 8.38 -21.05 -8.01
C LYS A 343 9.83 -20.84 -7.61
N SER A 344 10.11 -20.89 -6.31
CA SER A 344 11.48 -20.83 -5.77
C SER A 344 11.68 -21.87 -4.69
N GLY A 345 12.95 -22.12 -4.30
CA GLY A 345 13.30 -22.95 -3.15
C GLY A 345 13.30 -22.20 -1.81
N ARG A 346 12.78 -20.95 -1.76
CA ARG A 346 12.73 -20.14 -0.53
C ARG A 346 11.54 -20.51 0.35
N PRO A 347 11.62 -20.25 1.68
CA PRO A 347 10.47 -20.34 2.55
C PRO A 347 9.32 -19.45 2.06
N LYS A 348 8.09 -19.94 2.17
CA LYS A 348 6.88 -19.32 1.68
C LYS A 348 5.88 -19.12 2.80
N ASN A 349 5.11 -18.04 2.71
CA ASN A 349 3.97 -17.79 3.58
C ASN A 349 2.71 -18.56 3.10
N ASP A 350 1.59 -18.38 3.77
CA ASP A 350 0.32 -19.06 3.46
C ASP A 350 -0.25 -18.73 2.06
N LEU A 351 0.12 -17.58 1.50
CA LEU A 351 -0.23 -17.18 0.13
C LEU A 351 0.78 -17.68 -0.92
N GLY A 352 1.78 -18.44 -0.50
CA GLY A 352 2.84 -18.94 -1.38
C GLY A 352 3.89 -17.89 -1.76
N TRP A 353 3.93 -16.73 -1.08
CA TRP A 353 4.91 -15.68 -1.34
C TRP A 353 6.25 -15.99 -0.71
N ASP A 354 7.32 -15.68 -1.45
CA ASP A 354 8.69 -15.85 -0.95
C ASP A 354 9.01 -14.88 0.20
N ARG A 355 9.65 -15.35 1.26
CA ARG A 355 10.37 -14.48 2.18
C ARG A 355 11.64 -13.97 1.50
N TYR A 356 11.66 -12.67 1.17
CA TYR A 356 12.73 -12.07 0.37
C TYR A 356 13.19 -10.70 0.91
N PRO A 357 13.83 -10.63 2.08
CA PRO A 357 14.25 -9.38 2.72
C PRO A 357 15.28 -8.59 1.89
N ASP A 358 16.11 -9.26 1.08
CA ASP A 358 17.03 -8.59 0.15
C ASP A 358 16.28 -7.68 -0.83
N GLY A 359 15.05 -8.03 -1.20
CA GLY A 359 14.25 -7.21 -2.08
C GLY A 359 13.87 -5.87 -1.44
N LEU A 360 13.50 -5.86 -0.16
CA LEU A 360 13.24 -4.61 0.56
C LEU A 360 14.49 -3.72 0.59
N TYR A 361 15.64 -4.30 0.95
CA TYR A 361 16.91 -3.57 0.91
C TYR A 361 17.19 -2.97 -0.48
N LEU A 362 17.04 -3.74 -1.55
CA LEU A 362 17.28 -3.28 -2.91
C LEU A 362 16.32 -2.16 -3.32
N MET A 363 15.03 -2.24 -2.94
CA MET A 363 14.04 -1.21 -3.21
C MET A 363 14.35 0.08 -2.42
N LEU A 364 14.72 -0.01 -1.15
CA LEU A 364 15.12 1.14 -0.36
C LEU A 364 16.36 1.83 -0.97
N LYS A 365 17.38 1.08 -1.39
CA LYS A 365 18.57 1.63 -2.07
C LYS A 365 18.21 2.27 -3.39
N ARG A 366 17.35 1.64 -4.19
CA ARG A 366 16.89 2.14 -5.48
C ARG A 366 16.17 3.47 -5.33
N PHE A 367 15.16 3.53 -4.47
CA PHE A 367 14.34 4.73 -4.30
C PHE A 367 15.00 5.85 -3.49
N SER A 368 16.05 5.56 -2.73
CA SER A 368 16.93 6.60 -2.16
C SER A 368 17.54 7.52 -3.23
N SER A 369 17.74 7.01 -4.45
CA SER A 369 18.31 7.81 -5.55
C SER A 369 17.40 8.95 -6.02
N TYR A 370 16.09 8.88 -5.71
CA TYR A 370 15.16 9.96 -6.02
C TYR A 370 15.31 11.18 -5.08
N GLY A 371 15.97 11.01 -3.93
CA GLY A 371 16.27 12.08 -2.99
C GLY A 371 15.13 12.45 -2.04
N TRP A 372 14.05 11.66 -1.99
CA TRP A 372 13.03 11.77 -0.96
C TRP A 372 13.41 10.94 0.29
N PRO A 373 13.03 11.40 1.49
CA PRO A 373 12.95 10.51 2.63
C PRO A 373 12.01 9.35 2.33
N LEU A 374 12.30 8.17 2.87
CA LEU A 374 11.54 6.94 2.62
C LEU A 374 10.81 6.48 3.89
N TYR A 375 9.64 5.91 3.69
CA TYR A 375 8.94 5.13 4.70
C TYR A 375 8.65 3.73 4.15
N VAL A 376 8.67 2.72 5.00
CA VAL A 376 8.10 1.41 4.69
C VAL A 376 6.69 1.43 5.24
N SER A 377 5.72 1.80 4.40
CA SER A 377 4.32 2.03 4.81
C SER A 377 3.48 0.76 4.91
N GLU A 378 3.98 -0.33 4.32
CA GLU A 378 3.47 -1.68 4.58
C GLU A 378 4.57 -2.71 4.38
N ASN A 379 4.70 -3.62 5.34
CA ASN A 379 5.51 -4.83 5.24
C ASN A 379 4.97 -5.87 6.21
N GLY A 380 4.71 -7.07 5.74
CA GLY A 380 4.10 -8.13 6.53
C GLY A 380 3.99 -9.45 5.77
N THR A 381 3.42 -10.44 6.42
CA THR A 381 3.28 -11.78 5.83
C THR A 381 2.01 -12.48 6.32
N ALA A 382 1.35 -13.18 5.42
CA ALA A 382 0.23 -14.07 5.77
C ALA A 382 0.79 -15.31 6.48
N ASP A 383 0.38 -15.52 7.74
CA ASP A 383 0.92 -16.59 8.58
C ASP A 383 -0.05 -16.88 9.75
N ALA A 384 -0.93 -17.85 9.55
CA ALA A 384 -2.02 -18.12 10.47
C ALA A 384 -1.55 -18.70 11.82
N ASP A 385 -0.49 -19.51 11.81
CA ASP A 385 0.07 -20.15 13.00
C ASP A 385 1.19 -19.35 13.68
N ASP A 386 1.61 -18.23 13.09
CA ASP A 386 2.66 -17.33 13.57
C ASP A 386 4.07 -17.93 13.62
N ALA A 387 4.32 -19.04 12.92
CA ALA A 387 5.61 -19.70 12.92
C ALA A 387 6.64 -19.00 12.00
N PHE A 388 6.17 -18.27 11.01
CA PHE A 388 6.97 -17.64 9.95
C PHE A 388 7.19 -16.14 10.18
N ARG A 389 6.23 -15.43 10.85
CA ARG A 389 6.19 -13.96 10.94
C ARG A 389 7.35 -13.37 11.71
N SER A 390 7.75 -13.97 12.83
CA SER A 390 8.85 -13.48 13.67
C SER A 390 10.15 -13.39 12.87
N GLU A 391 10.49 -14.44 12.12
CA GLU A 391 11.70 -14.45 11.29
C GLU A 391 11.57 -13.50 10.08
N TYR A 392 10.39 -13.42 9.47
CA TYR A 392 10.09 -12.45 8.40
C TYR A 392 10.35 -11.02 8.88
N LEU A 393 9.77 -10.64 10.02
CA LEU A 393 9.91 -9.32 10.63
C LEU A 393 11.38 -9.01 10.92
N ALA A 394 12.09 -9.91 11.61
CA ALA A 394 13.49 -9.72 12.00
C ALA A 394 14.39 -9.48 10.78
N GLN A 395 14.23 -10.29 9.73
CA GLN A 395 15.06 -10.17 8.52
C GLN A 395 14.74 -8.92 7.71
N HIS A 396 13.46 -8.47 7.63
CA HIS A 396 13.11 -7.25 6.93
C HIS A 396 13.55 -6.00 7.68
N VAL A 397 13.48 -5.99 9.02
CA VAL A 397 14.04 -4.89 9.83
C VAL A 397 15.57 -4.81 9.67
N ALA A 398 16.28 -5.94 9.67
CA ALA A 398 17.70 -5.95 9.38
C ALA A 398 18.05 -5.41 7.98
N ALA A 399 17.19 -5.67 6.99
CA ALA A 399 17.33 -5.11 5.64
C ALA A 399 17.17 -3.58 5.64
N ILE A 400 16.24 -3.04 6.45
CA ILE A 400 16.07 -1.59 6.64
C ILE A 400 17.32 -1.00 7.33
N GLU A 401 17.78 -1.57 8.46
CA GLU A 401 18.97 -1.10 9.17
C GLU A 401 20.21 -1.09 8.25
N ARG A 402 20.35 -2.11 7.42
CA ARG A 402 21.43 -2.15 6.42
C ARG A 402 21.30 -1.02 5.42
N ALA A 403 20.11 -0.75 4.89
CA ALA A 403 19.90 0.35 3.94
C ALA A 403 20.19 1.71 4.59
N VAL A 404 19.74 1.92 5.83
CA VAL A 404 20.03 3.13 6.64
C VAL A 404 21.53 3.30 6.86
N LYS A 405 22.22 2.25 7.31
CA LYS A 405 23.68 2.25 7.51
C LYS A 405 24.44 2.62 6.24
N GLU A 406 23.90 2.27 5.07
CA GLU A 406 24.47 2.57 3.76
C GLU A 406 23.93 3.88 3.16
N GLY A 407 23.30 4.75 3.96
CA GLY A 407 22.94 6.12 3.63
C GLY A 407 21.52 6.32 3.05
N ALA A 408 20.62 5.32 3.13
CA ALA A 408 19.21 5.53 2.80
C ALA A 408 18.52 6.31 3.95
N ASP A 409 17.80 7.38 3.62
CA ASP A 409 17.00 8.17 4.57
C ASP A 409 15.65 7.48 4.81
N VAL A 410 15.63 6.40 5.61
CA VAL A 410 14.40 5.70 5.98
C VAL A 410 13.96 6.17 7.35
N ARG A 411 12.74 6.68 7.47
CA ARG A 411 12.24 7.38 8.67
C ARG A 411 11.14 6.66 9.42
N GLY A 412 10.57 5.58 8.86
CA GLY A 412 9.52 4.84 9.53
C GLY A 412 9.21 3.49 8.90
N TYR A 413 8.55 2.66 9.71
CA TYR A 413 8.09 1.33 9.35
C TYR A 413 6.69 1.08 9.90
N TYR A 414 5.80 0.56 9.06
CA TYR A 414 4.44 0.20 9.39
C TYR A 414 4.23 -1.28 9.04
N HIS A 415 3.94 -2.08 10.06
CA HIS A 415 3.63 -3.49 9.85
C HIS A 415 2.23 -3.65 9.25
N TRP A 416 2.12 -4.42 8.18
CA TRP A 416 0.84 -4.90 7.69
C TRP A 416 0.56 -6.28 8.22
N SER A 417 -0.35 -6.43 9.18
CA SER A 417 -1.34 -5.48 9.66
C SER A 417 -1.37 -5.49 11.21
N LEU A 418 -2.00 -4.47 11.81
CA LEU A 418 -2.25 -4.46 13.27
C LEU A 418 -2.95 -5.74 13.71
N MET A 419 -4.00 -6.14 12.98
CA MET A 419 -4.81 -7.30 13.26
C MET A 419 -5.20 -8.05 12.00
N ASP A 420 -5.58 -9.33 12.13
CA ASP A 420 -6.21 -10.08 11.05
C ASP A 420 -7.46 -9.33 10.58
N ASN A 421 -7.70 -9.31 9.29
CA ASN A 421 -8.76 -8.52 8.69
C ASN A 421 -9.30 -9.19 7.42
N PHE A 422 -10.20 -8.53 6.72
CA PHE A 422 -10.71 -8.94 5.43
C PHE A 422 -9.66 -8.64 4.34
N GLU A 423 -8.97 -9.67 3.83
CA GLU A 423 -7.88 -9.51 2.86
C GLU A 423 -8.39 -9.50 1.42
N TRP A 424 -9.20 -8.53 1.07
CA TRP A 424 -9.70 -8.29 -0.28
C TRP A 424 -10.28 -9.56 -0.93
N ALA A 425 -9.81 -9.94 -2.15
CA ALA A 425 -10.27 -11.15 -2.83
C ALA A 425 -9.97 -12.46 -2.05
N GLU A 426 -8.98 -12.46 -1.17
CA GLU A 426 -8.66 -13.61 -0.30
C GLU A 426 -9.63 -13.76 0.89
N GLY A 427 -10.50 -12.77 1.12
CA GLY A 427 -11.46 -12.80 2.23
C GLY A 427 -10.76 -12.92 3.58
N TYR A 428 -11.21 -13.85 4.41
CA TYR A 428 -10.66 -14.10 5.75
C TYR A 428 -9.65 -15.26 5.79
N THR A 429 -9.14 -15.70 4.64
CA THR A 429 -8.22 -16.84 4.58
C THR A 429 -6.77 -16.47 4.82
N ALA A 430 -6.41 -15.18 4.69
CA ALA A 430 -5.04 -14.68 4.87
C ALA A 430 -4.91 -13.93 6.20
N SER A 431 -3.99 -14.38 7.07
CA SER A 431 -3.77 -13.81 8.41
C SER A 431 -2.49 -13.00 8.47
N PHE A 432 -2.59 -11.66 8.34
CA PHE A 432 -1.44 -10.75 8.41
C PHE A 432 -1.23 -10.12 9.79
N GLY A 433 -2.22 -10.21 10.67
CA GLY A 433 -2.25 -9.46 11.91
C GLY A 433 -1.18 -9.85 12.94
N LEU A 434 -0.66 -8.85 13.66
CA LEU A 434 0.03 -9.07 14.94
C LEU A 434 -0.97 -9.50 16.03
N PHE A 435 -2.22 -9.13 15.86
CA PHE A 435 -3.32 -9.62 16.67
C PHE A 435 -4.24 -10.52 15.84
N ARG A 436 -4.60 -11.66 16.40
CA ARG A 436 -5.70 -12.48 15.86
C ARG A 436 -7.03 -11.83 16.20
N VAL A 437 -7.98 -11.87 15.28
CA VAL A 437 -9.37 -11.45 15.49
C VAL A 437 -10.26 -12.69 15.49
N ASP A 438 -11.18 -12.76 16.46
CA ASP A 438 -12.21 -13.80 16.51
C ASP A 438 -13.42 -13.42 15.63
N PHE A 439 -13.38 -13.81 14.37
CA PHE A 439 -14.48 -13.59 13.43
C PHE A 439 -15.72 -14.47 13.70
N GLY A 440 -15.66 -15.35 14.71
CA GLY A 440 -16.78 -16.19 15.12
C GLY A 440 -17.85 -15.46 15.93
N GLY A 441 -17.74 -14.15 16.14
CA GLY A 441 -18.78 -13.29 16.73
C GLY A 441 -18.34 -12.40 17.87
N THR A 442 -17.21 -12.65 18.54
CA THR A 442 -16.76 -11.78 19.64
C THR A 442 -15.89 -10.62 19.15
N PHE A 443 -15.26 -10.72 17.99
CA PHE A 443 -14.27 -9.80 17.42
C PHE A 443 -13.13 -9.47 18.39
N ALA A 444 -12.86 -10.31 19.38
CA ALA A 444 -11.79 -10.09 20.36
C ALA A 444 -10.41 -10.10 19.68
N ARG A 445 -9.53 -9.15 20.11
CA ARG A 445 -8.16 -9.07 19.65
C ARG A 445 -7.25 -9.85 20.60
N THR A 446 -6.52 -10.84 20.08
CA THR A 446 -5.56 -11.64 20.85
C THR A 446 -4.16 -11.49 20.26
N ALA A 447 -3.22 -10.97 21.04
CA ALA A 447 -1.84 -10.82 20.60
C ALA A 447 -1.21 -12.16 20.22
N ARG A 448 -0.53 -12.18 19.07
CA ARG A 448 0.31 -13.31 18.63
C ARG A 448 1.69 -13.23 19.30
N PRO A 449 2.46 -14.30 19.34
CA PRO A 449 3.87 -14.27 19.77
C PRO A 449 4.69 -13.20 19.06
N SER A 450 4.55 -13.04 17.73
CA SER A 450 5.23 -12.01 16.92
C SER A 450 4.92 -10.57 17.33
N ALA A 451 3.82 -10.30 18.01
CA ALA A 451 3.52 -9.00 18.59
C ALA A 451 4.55 -8.60 19.67
N ASN A 452 5.05 -9.58 20.44
CA ASN A 452 6.12 -9.33 21.42
C ASN A 452 7.46 -9.03 20.74
N ASP A 453 7.73 -9.69 19.60
CA ASP A 453 8.95 -9.45 18.82
C ASP A 453 8.92 -8.05 18.22
N PHE A 454 7.78 -7.65 17.65
CA PHE A 454 7.54 -6.29 17.15
C PHE A 454 7.78 -5.25 18.26
N ARG A 455 7.20 -5.45 19.45
CA ARG A 455 7.39 -4.58 20.62
C ARG A 455 8.85 -4.51 21.06
N THR A 456 9.55 -5.65 21.10
CA THR A 456 10.95 -5.74 21.51
C THR A 456 11.84 -4.93 20.58
N ILE A 457 11.66 -5.06 19.27
CA ILE A 457 12.39 -4.28 18.26
C ILE A 457 12.09 -2.78 18.43
N GLY A 458 10.82 -2.42 18.58
CA GLY A 458 10.40 -1.02 18.77
C GLY A 458 10.99 -0.37 20.02
N ALA A 459 11.14 -1.14 21.10
CA ALA A 459 11.75 -0.66 22.35
C ALA A 459 13.28 -0.39 22.23
N ASN A 460 13.94 -0.98 21.24
CA ASN A 460 15.36 -0.76 20.97
C ASN A 460 15.65 0.49 20.13
N ILE A 461 14.62 1.06 19.46
CA ILE A 461 14.80 2.22 18.59
C ILE A 461 15.17 3.46 19.42
N PRO A 462 16.24 4.22 19.03
CA PRO A 462 16.64 5.44 19.73
C PRO A 462 15.53 6.49 19.78
N ARG A 463 15.24 7.01 20.98
CA ARG A 463 14.20 8.04 21.22
C ARG A 463 14.80 9.42 21.43
#